data_801a9c397f9b460a2fbc01f14cac86b4
#
_entry.id   801a9c397f9b460a2fbc01f14cac86b4
#
_cell.length_a   1.000
_cell.length_b   1.000
_cell.length_c   1.000
_cell.angle_alpha   90.00
_cell.angle_beta   90.00
_cell.angle_gamma   90.00
#
_symmetry.space_group_name_H-M   'P 1'
#
loop_
_entity.id
_entity.type
_entity.pdbx_description
1 polymer ?
#
loop_
_entity_poly.entity_id
_entity_poly.type
_entity_poly.pdbx_seq_one_letter_code
_entity_poly.pdbx_strand_id
1 'polypeptide(L)'
;MGKRLVTLTTCQWADLPFEELCKTAKEMGYDGLEIATWGNFDLDRAYEDDKYVEYILATLKKYGLVCKALATHIIGQCVGDAPDPRLNNFAPAALADKPDEIRAWAIASMKKAPAVAAKMGVKVITGFTGSPIWKYLYSFPQTTEKMVEDGYDEIVALWTPILDEFDKYGVKFALEVHPGEIAFDYYSTVKLLEKFNYRETFGLNFDPSHLLWQGVTPHLFLKD
;
A
#
# COMPACT_ATOMS: atom_id res chain seq x y z
N MET A 1 21.47 3.56 21.02
CA MET A 1 20.32 3.47 20.11
C MET A 1 20.57 4.42 18.95
N GLY A 2 20.52 3.96 17.69
CA GLY A 2 20.61 4.85 16.53
C GLY A 2 19.42 5.81 16.48
N LYS A 3 19.62 7.00 15.89
CA LYS A 3 18.54 7.97 15.64
C LYS A 3 17.46 7.28 14.76
N ARG A 4 16.19 7.32 15.18
CA ARG A 4 15.09 6.92 14.32
C ARG A 4 14.94 7.95 13.20
N LEU A 5 14.81 7.48 11.97
CA LEU A 5 14.55 8.35 10.83
C LEU A 5 13.07 8.78 10.83
N VAL A 6 12.84 10.04 10.48
CA VAL A 6 11.50 10.57 10.23
C VAL A 6 11.39 10.81 8.73
N THR A 7 10.44 10.12 8.10
CA THR A 7 10.20 10.21 6.66
C THR A 7 8.85 10.87 6.37
N LEU A 8 8.77 11.62 5.28
CA LEU A 8 7.53 12.18 4.77
C LEU A 8 6.94 11.23 3.74
N THR A 9 5.66 10.86 3.87
CA THR A 9 4.94 10.21 2.75
C THR A 9 4.62 11.24 1.67
N THR A 10 4.85 10.86 0.41
CA THR A 10 4.65 11.79 -0.72
C THR A 10 3.21 11.83 -1.24
N CYS A 11 2.30 11.07 -0.64
CA CYS A 11 0.91 10.92 -1.09
C CYS A 11 0.18 12.25 -1.27
N GLN A 12 0.32 13.19 -0.32
CA GLN A 12 -0.34 14.51 -0.36
C GLN A 12 0.39 15.53 -1.25
N TRP A 13 1.56 15.17 -1.77
CA TRP A 13 2.45 16.05 -2.55
C TRP A 13 2.68 15.50 -3.96
N ALA A 14 1.77 14.63 -4.40
CA ALA A 14 1.91 13.90 -5.68
C ALA A 14 1.84 14.80 -6.92
N ASP A 15 1.37 16.05 -6.78
CA ASP A 15 1.29 17.09 -7.80
C ASP A 15 2.59 17.89 -7.96
N LEU A 16 3.53 17.81 -7.00
CA LEU A 16 4.82 18.51 -7.11
C LEU A 16 5.81 17.74 -7.97
N PRO A 17 6.67 18.45 -8.74
CA PRO A 17 7.83 17.82 -9.35
C PRO A 17 8.70 17.13 -8.30
N PHE A 18 9.20 15.93 -8.58
CA PHE A 18 9.91 15.11 -7.60
C PHE A 18 11.12 15.81 -6.94
N GLU A 19 11.85 16.61 -7.72
CA GLU A 19 13.00 17.35 -7.18
C GLU A 19 12.58 18.48 -6.23
N GLU A 20 11.48 19.17 -6.53
CA GLU A 20 10.90 20.22 -5.68
C GLU A 20 10.40 19.62 -4.37
N LEU A 21 9.73 18.47 -4.44
CA LEU A 21 9.31 17.73 -3.26
C LEU A 21 10.50 17.35 -2.37
N CYS A 22 11.59 16.82 -2.96
CA CYS A 22 12.80 16.49 -2.19
C CYS A 22 13.39 17.71 -1.49
N LYS A 23 13.45 18.86 -2.17
CA LYS A 23 13.92 20.12 -1.59
C LYS A 23 13.05 20.53 -0.41
N THR A 24 11.73 20.57 -0.61
CA THR A 24 10.75 20.96 0.41
C THR A 24 10.80 20.04 1.63
N ALA A 25 10.82 18.72 1.43
CA ALA A 25 10.94 17.75 2.53
C ALA A 25 12.21 17.96 3.35
N LYS A 26 13.32 18.26 2.66
CA LYS A 26 14.58 18.56 3.35
C LYS A 26 14.53 19.85 4.16
N GLU A 27 13.96 20.92 3.61
CA GLU A 27 13.76 22.20 4.30
C GLU A 27 12.84 22.05 5.53
N MET A 28 11.86 21.15 5.47
CA MET A 28 11.00 20.78 6.61
C MET A 28 11.71 19.95 7.67
N GLY A 29 12.92 19.44 7.40
CA GLY A 29 13.73 18.70 8.35
C GLY A 29 13.56 17.17 8.33
N TYR A 30 12.89 16.63 7.34
CA TYR A 30 12.77 15.18 7.19
C TYR A 30 14.10 14.50 6.85
N ASP A 31 14.27 13.26 7.31
CA ASP A 31 15.43 12.43 7.02
C ASP A 31 15.28 11.64 5.71
N GLY A 32 14.06 11.49 5.21
CA GLY A 32 13.77 10.74 3.99
C GLY A 32 12.32 10.81 3.53
N LEU A 33 12.00 10.00 2.53
CA LEU A 33 10.68 9.88 1.95
C LEU A 33 10.16 8.43 2.00
N GLU A 34 8.87 8.30 2.14
CA GLU A 34 8.08 7.16 1.67
C GLU A 34 7.44 7.59 0.35
N ILE A 35 7.84 6.95 -0.75
CA ILE A 35 7.48 7.43 -2.09
C ILE A 35 6.20 6.74 -2.57
N ALA A 36 5.17 7.53 -2.85
CA ALA A 36 3.94 7.07 -3.48
C ALA A 36 4.19 6.68 -4.94
N THR A 37 3.63 5.54 -5.36
CA THR A 37 3.78 5.01 -6.72
C THR A 37 2.75 5.59 -7.69
N TRP A 38 2.45 6.88 -7.53
CA TRP A 38 1.59 7.68 -8.40
C TRP A 38 2.01 9.16 -8.35
N GLY A 39 1.51 9.96 -9.28
CA GLY A 39 1.80 11.40 -9.38
C GLY A 39 3.24 11.66 -9.80
N ASN A 40 4.10 12.04 -8.87
CA ASN A 40 5.49 12.39 -9.13
C ASN A 40 6.46 11.21 -9.24
N PHE A 41 5.99 9.97 -9.12
CA PHE A 41 6.75 8.74 -9.32
C PHE A 41 5.98 7.77 -10.21
N ASP A 42 6.57 7.35 -11.30
CA ASP A 42 6.00 6.43 -12.27
C ASP A 42 6.53 5.02 -12.05
N LEU A 43 5.66 4.12 -11.55
CA LEU A 43 6.02 2.73 -11.24
C LEU A 43 6.38 1.92 -12.49
N ASP A 44 5.63 2.10 -13.58
CA ASP A 44 5.88 1.37 -14.82
C ASP A 44 7.20 1.80 -15.44
N ARG A 45 7.47 3.10 -15.48
CA ARG A 45 8.74 3.64 -15.92
C ARG A 45 9.91 3.15 -15.06
N ALA A 46 9.75 3.13 -13.72
CA ALA A 46 10.79 2.63 -12.81
C ALA A 46 11.05 1.11 -13.00
N TYR A 47 10.02 0.36 -13.40
CA TYR A 47 10.17 -1.05 -13.73
C TYR A 47 10.97 -1.28 -15.02
N GLU A 48 10.76 -0.46 -16.06
CA GLU A 48 11.30 -0.63 -17.40
C GLU A 48 12.62 0.12 -17.63
N ASP A 49 12.84 1.27 -16.95
CA ASP A 49 13.95 2.21 -17.20
C ASP A 49 14.82 2.38 -15.95
N ASP A 50 15.97 1.71 -15.92
CA ASP A 50 16.93 1.82 -14.82
C ASP A 50 17.49 3.26 -14.69
N LYS A 51 17.56 4.04 -15.76
CA LYS A 51 18.01 5.44 -15.70
C LYS A 51 17.02 6.32 -14.95
N TYR A 52 15.74 5.99 -15.00
CA TYR A 52 14.75 6.69 -14.18
C TYR A 52 14.96 6.40 -12.69
N VAL A 53 15.22 5.15 -12.33
CA VAL A 53 15.57 4.78 -10.95
C VAL A 53 16.84 5.48 -10.49
N GLU A 54 17.89 5.52 -11.34
CA GLU A 54 19.13 6.25 -11.07
C GLU A 54 18.86 7.74 -10.81
N TYR A 55 18.02 8.39 -11.62
CA TYR A 55 17.59 9.78 -11.44
C TYR A 55 16.91 10.00 -10.08
N ILE A 56 15.97 9.14 -9.70
CA ILE A 56 15.28 9.21 -8.40
C ILE A 56 16.28 9.10 -7.25
N LEU A 57 17.16 8.09 -7.28
CA LEU A 57 18.16 7.87 -6.25
C LEU A 57 19.20 9.01 -6.17
N ALA A 58 19.63 9.53 -7.33
CA ALA A 58 20.54 10.67 -7.38
C ALA A 58 19.90 11.94 -6.81
N THR A 59 18.60 12.16 -7.08
CA THR A 59 17.85 13.30 -6.54
C THR A 59 17.70 13.19 -5.03
N LEU A 60 17.34 12.04 -4.49
CA LEU A 60 17.30 11.81 -3.05
C LEU A 60 18.67 12.09 -2.40
N LYS A 61 19.74 11.55 -2.99
CA LYS A 61 21.12 11.76 -2.52
C LYS A 61 21.51 13.23 -2.55
N LYS A 62 21.15 13.97 -3.60
CA LYS A 62 21.42 15.43 -3.73
C LYS A 62 20.89 16.21 -2.54
N TYR A 63 19.70 15.85 -2.04
CA TYR A 63 19.08 16.52 -0.89
C TYR A 63 19.38 15.84 0.45
N GLY A 64 20.21 14.78 0.47
CA GLY A 64 20.54 14.04 1.69
C GLY A 64 19.33 13.36 2.32
N LEU A 65 18.44 12.83 1.49
CA LEU A 65 17.25 12.08 1.88
C LEU A 65 17.46 10.58 1.60
N VAL A 66 16.75 9.74 2.35
CA VAL A 66 16.66 8.29 2.09
C VAL A 66 15.25 7.90 1.70
N CYS A 67 15.09 6.82 0.91
CA CYS A 67 13.81 6.16 0.72
C CYS A 67 13.80 4.86 1.54
N LYS A 68 12.78 4.65 2.38
CA LYS A 68 12.67 3.46 3.23
C LYS A 68 11.45 2.61 2.90
N ALA A 69 10.44 3.20 2.28
CA ALA A 69 9.26 2.49 1.80
C ALA A 69 8.77 3.10 0.48
N LEU A 70 8.09 2.29 -0.32
CA LEU A 70 7.20 2.73 -1.39
C LEU A 70 5.76 2.57 -0.93
N ALA A 71 4.88 3.51 -1.29
CA ALA A 71 3.47 3.47 -0.97
C ALA A 71 2.64 3.10 -2.20
N THR A 72 1.81 2.05 -2.08
CA THR A 72 0.99 1.51 -3.18
C THR A 72 -0.52 1.52 -2.86
N HIS A 73 -0.96 2.36 -1.93
CA HIS A 73 -2.32 2.37 -1.37
C HIS A 73 -3.41 2.35 -2.45
N ILE A 74 -3.39 3.31 -3.40
CA ILE A 74 -4.43 3.40 -4.43
C ILE A 74 -4.42 2.21 -5.40
N ILE A 75 -3.24 1.66 -5.70
CA ILE A 75 -3.12 0.47 -6.57
C ILE A 75 -3.64 -0.76 -5.82
N GLY A 76 -3.17 -0.95 -4.58
CA GLY A 76 -3.58 -2.10 -3.76
C GLY A 76 -5.08 -2.11 -3.46
N GLN A 77 -5.70 -0.93 -3.25
CA GLN A 77 -7.15 -0.80 -3.11
C GLN A 77 -7.90 -1.42 -4.30
N CYS A 78 -7.44 -1.15 -5.52
CA CYS A 78 -8.05 -1.66 -6.74
C CYS A 78 -7.90 -3.18 -6.94
N VAL A 79 -7.03 -3.86 -6.17
CA VAL A 79 -6.89 -5.32 -6.22
C VAL A 79 -8.10 -6.01 -5.60
N GLY A 80 -8.50 -5.62 -4.39
CA GLY A 80 -9.47 -6.35 -3.59
C GLY A 80 -10.86 -5.73 -3.55
N ASP A 81 -11.01 -4.45 -3.86
CA ASP A 81 -12.32 -3.81 -3.79
C ASP A 81 -13.32 -4.43 -4.76
N ALA A 82 -14.56 -4.54 -4.30
CA ALA A 82 -15.68 -4.78 -5.20
C ALA A 82 -15.79 -3.64 -6.22
N PRO A 83 -16.29 -3.89 -7.44
CA PRO A 83 -16.52 -2.87 -8.44
C PRO A 83 -17.23 -1.64 -7.87
N ASP A 84 -16.58 -0.48 -7.99
CA ASP A 84 -17.08 0.81 -7.49
C ASP A 84 -16.60 1.94 -8.40
N PRO A 85 -17.49 2.88 -8.82
CA PRO A 85 -17.10 4.00 -9.68
C PRO A 85 -15.99 4.89 -9.09
N ARG A 86 -15.81 4.91 -7.75
CA ARG A 86 -14.74 5.67 -7.08
C ARG A 86 -13.35 5.18 -7.43
N LEU A 87 -13.20 3.91 -7.82
CA LEU A 87 -11.93 3.32 -8.24
C LEU A 87 -11.40 3.95 -9.55
N ASN A 88 -12.26 4.59 -10.34
CA ASN A 88 -11.84 5.34 -11.53
C ASN A 88 -10.81 6.45 -11.18
N ASN A 89 -10.85 6.97 -9.96
CA ASN A 89 -9.90 8.01 -9.51
C ASN A 89 -8.52 7.43 -9.14
N PHE A 90 -8.41 6.12 -8.98
CA PHE A 90 -7.18 5.43 -8.58
C PHE A 90 -6.48 4.74 -9.75
N ALA A 91 -7.21 4.49 -10.83
CA ALA A 91 -6.73 3.81 -12.00
C ALA A 91 -6.38 4.79 -13.14
N PRO A 92 -5.61 4.36 -14.15
CA PRO A 92 -5.40 5.15 -15.37
C PRO A 92 -6.74 5.53 -16.02
N ALA A 93 -6.87 6.78 -16.47
CA ALA A 93 -8.12 7.32 -17.03
C ALA A 93 -8.68 6.50 -18.20
N ALA A 94 -7.82 5.80 -18.96
CA ALA A 94 -8.22 4.92 -20.06
C ALA A 94 -9.01 3.67 -19.59
N LEU A 95 -8.95 3.34 -18.29
CA LEU A 95 -9.63 2.20 -17.69
C LEU A 95 -10.92 2.61 -16.96
N ALA A 96 -11.31 3.89 -16.99
CA ALA A 96 -12.53 4.35 -16.34
C ALA A 96 -13.76 3.53 -16.76
N ASP A 97 -14.59 3.19 -15.77
CA ASP A 97 -15.80 2.37 -15.92
C ASP A 97 -15.59 0.92 -16.40
N LYS A 98 -14.35 0.42 -16.28
CA LYS A 98 -13.98 -0.96 -16.65
C LYS A 98 -13.39 -1.71 -15.44
N PRO A 99 -14.22 -2.12 -14.48
CA PRO A 99 -13.76 -2.66 -13.20
C PRO A 99 -12.82 -3.87 -13.31
N ASP A 100 -13.07 -4.77 -14.29
CA ASP A 100 -12.23 -5.94 -14.48
C ASP A 100 -10.85 -5.55 -15.04
N GLU A 101 -10.78 -4.56 -15.93
CA GLU A 101 -9.52 -4.03 -16.46
C GLU A 101 -8.75 -3.26 -15.38
N ILE A 102 -9.45 -2.52 -14.51
CA ILE A 102 -8.85 -1.83 -13.34
C ILE A 102 -8.20 -2.86 -12.41
N ARG A 103 -8.92 -3.92 -12.03
CA ARG A 103 -8.39 -4.98 -11.17
C ARG A 103 -7.18 -5.68 -11.82
N ALA A 104 -7.27 -6.01 -13.10
CA ALA A 104 -6.17 -6.65 -13.83
C ALA A 104 -4.91 -5.76 -13.87
N TRP A 105 -5.08 -4.46 -14.14
CA TRP A 105 -4.01 -3.47 -14.08
C TRP A 105 -3.40 -3.38 -12.67
N ALA A 106 -4.23 -3.32 -11.63
CA ALA A 106 -3.76 -3.23 -10.25
C ALA A 106 -2.92 -4.46 -9.85
N ILE A 107 -3.39 -5.66 -10.16
CA ILE A 107 -2.65 -6.92 -9.92
C ILE A 107 -1.30 -6.90 -10.66
N ALA A 108 -1.29 -6.50 -11.93
CA ALA A 108 -0.06 -6.44 -12.73
C ALA A 108 0.92 -5.41 -12.14
N SER A 109 0.45 -4.23 -11.74
CA SER A 109 1.25 -3.18 -11.12
C SER A 109 1.81 -3.60 -9.76
N MET A 110 0.99 -4.25 -8.91
CA MET A 110 1.45 -4.76 -7.62
C MET A 110 2.52 -5.86 -7.78
N LYS A 111 2.49 -6.64 -8.84
CA LYS A 111 3.55 -7.62 -9.14
C LYS A 111 4.86 -6.98 -9.61
N LYS A 112 4.83 -5.79 -10.22
CA LYS A 112 6.03 -5.03 -10.61
C LYS A 112 6.67 -4.31 -9.41
N ALA A 113 5.87 -3.88 -8.44
CA ALA A 113 6.32 -3.03 -7.35
C ALA A 113 7.52 -3.61 -6.55
N PRO A 114 7.60 -4.90 -6.18
CA PRO A 114 8.74 -5.43 -5.44
C PRO A 114 10.04 -5.44 -6.25
N ALA A 115 9.98 -5.60 -7.59
CA ALA A 115 11.16 -5.45 -8.45
C ALA A 115 11.70 -4.02 -8.42
N VAL A 116 10.82 -3.02 -8.50
CA VAL A 116 11.19 -1.60 -8.40
C VAL A 116 11.76 -1.28 -7.01
N ALA A 117 11.12 -1.75 -5.94
CA ALA A 117 11.63 -1.59 -4.59
C ALA A 117 13.05 -2.19 -4.44
N ALA A 118 13.29 -3.38 -4.99
CA ALA A 118 14.60 -4.02 -4.99
C ALA A 118 15.64 -3.19 -5.75
N LYS A 119 15.33 -2.65 -6.94
CA LYS A 119 16.20 -1.74 -7.70
C LYS A 119 16.57 -0.49 -6.90
N MET A 120 15.64 0.03 -6.10
CA MET A 120 15.84 1.20 -5.23
C MET A 120 16.53 0.87 -3.90
N GLY A 121 16.78 -0.40 -3.59
CA GLY A 121 17.30 -0.82 -2.28
C GLY A 121 16.28 -0.71 -1.15
N VAL A 122 14.99 -0.62 -1.46
CA VAL A 122 13.86 -0.54 -0.54
C VAL A 122 13.38 -1.95 -0.19
N LYS A 123 13.03 -2.18 1.08
CA LYS A 123 12.64 -3.51 1.58
C LYS A 123 11.18 -3.62 2.00
N VAL A 124 10.46 -2.51 2.02
CA VAL A 124 9.06 -2.46 2.46
C VAL A 124 8.24 -1.67 1.46
N ILE A 125 7.08 -2.21 1.14
CA ILE A 125 6.03 -1.52 0.40
C ILE A 125 4.81 -1.47 1.30
N THR A 126 4.30 -0.26 1.54
CA THR A 126 3.08 -0.01 2.30
C THR A 126 1.89 0.08 1.36
N GLY A 127 0.71 -0.23 1.83
CA GLY A 127 -0.48 -0.12 1.00
C GLY A 127 -1.74 -0.72 1.59
N PHE A 128 -2.77 -0.73 0.78
CA PHE A 128 -4.07 -1.34 1.04
C PHE A 128 -4.23 -2.65 0.28
N THR A 129 -5.11 -3.51 0.77
CA THR A 129 -5.48 -4.74 0.06
C THR A 129 -6.78 -4.60 -0.71
N GLY A 130 -7.56 -3.57 -0.37
CA GLY A 130 -8.96 -3.48 -0.72
C GLY A 130 -9.85 -4.42 0.10
N SER A 131 -11.16 -4.33 -0.12
CA SER A 131 -12.15 -5.17 0.56
C SER A 131 -13.36 -5.44 -0.34
N PRO A 132 -13.66 -6.68 -0.68
CA PRO A 132 -14.87 -7.01 -1.43
C PRO A 132 -16.15 -6.90 -0.57
N ILE A 133 -15.99 -6.85 0.75
CA ILE A 133 -17.08 -6.93 1.74
C ILE A 133 -17.30 -5.69 2.60
N TRP A 134 -16.47 -4.65 2.47
CA TRP A 134 -16.63 -3.43 3.27
C TRP A 134 -18.04 -2.84 3.18
N LYS A 135 -18.69 -2.90 2.01
CA LYS A 135 -20.05 -2.43 1.78
C LYS A 135 -21.12 -3.17 2.61
N TYR A 136 -20.77 -4.31 3.22
CA TYR A 136 -21.68 -5.11 4.03
C TYR A 136 -21.55 -4.88 5.53
N LEU A 137 -20.69 -3.96 5.98
CA LEU A 137 -20.38 -3.77 7.40
C LEU A 137 -21.62 -3.47 8.26
N TYR A 138 -22.56 -2.67 7.76
CA TYR A 138 -23.82 -2.33 8.40
C TYR A 138 -25.04 -2.62 7.53
N SER A 139 -24.95 -3.69 6.76
CA SER A 139 -26.03 -3.99 5.80
C SER A 139 -27.29 -4.55 6.46
N PHE A 140 -28.42 -4.25 5.84
CA PHE A 140 -29.70 -4.90 6.13
C PHE A 140 -30.31 -5.35 4.78
N PRO A 141 -30.70 -6.63 4.60
CA PRO A 141 -30.58 -7.74 5.56
C PRO A 141 -29.14 -7.98 6.05
N GLN A 142 -29.00 -8.66 7.21
CA GLN A 142 -27.73 -8.89 7.85
C GLN A 142 -26.77 -9.67 6.95
N THR A 143 -25.50 -9.28 7.00
CA THR A 143 -24.39 -10.03 6.40
C THR A 143 -24.25 -11.38 7.10
N THR A 144 -24.16 -12.45 6.33
CA THR A 144 -23.94 -13.79 6.88
C THR A 144 -22.47 -14.04 7.13
N GLU A 145 -22.15 -14.93 8.07
CA GLU A 145 -20.77 -15.37 8.32
C GLU A 145 -20.10 -15.89 7.04
N LYS A 146 -20.84 -16.67 6.24
CA LYS A 146 -20.33 -17.16 4.95
C LYS A 146 -19.91 -16.04 4.00
N MET A 147 -20.65 -14.94 3.92
CA MET A 147 -20.28 -13.79 3.07
C MET A 147 -18.97 -13.15 3.54
N VAL A 148 -18.76 -13.11 4.86
CA VAL A 148 -17.51 -12.61 5.43
C VAL A 148 -16.36 -13.55 5.09
N GLU A 149 -16.52 -14.86 5.31
CA GLU A 149 -15.49 -15.86 4.97
C GLU A 149 -15.13 -15.84 3.49
N ASP A 150 -16.13 -15.81 2.60
CA ASP A 150 -15.92 -15.74 1.16
C ASP A 150 -15.10 -14.49 0.77
N GLY A 151 -15.33 -13.35 1.43
CA GLY A 151 -14.54 -12.13 1.19
C GLY A 151 -13.08 -12.24 1.59
N TYR A 152 -12.79 -12.87 2.73
CA TYR A 152 -11.39 -13.14 3.12
C TYR A 152 -10.73 -14.13 2.16
N ASP A 153 -11.42 -15.17 1.74
CA ASP A 153 -10.89 -16.15 0.80
C ASP A 153 -10.62 -15.53 -0.58
N GLU A 154 -11.47 -14.58 -1.03
CA GLU A 154 -11.22 -13.79 -2.24
C GLU A 154 -9.93 -12.96 -2.13
N ILE A 155 -9.74 -12.24 -1.02
CA ILE A 155 -8.51 -11.45 -0.79
C ILE A 155 -7.28 -12.36 -0.81
N VAL A 156 -7.32 -13.48 -0.12
CA VAL A 156 -6.19 -14.43 -0.11
C VAL A 156 -5.88 -14.94 -1.51
N ALA A 157 -6.91 -15.30 -2.30
CA ALA A 157 -6.72 -15.77 -3.67
C ALA A 157 -6.11 -14.72 -4.59
N LEU A 158 -6.53 -13.45 -4.46
CA LEU A 158 -6.00 -12.33 -5.25
C LEU A 158 -4.56 -11.96 -4.87
N TRP A 159 -4.27 -11.93 -3.56
CA TRP A 159 -3.00 -11.44 -3.05
C TRP A 159 -1.89 -12.49 -2.98
N THR A 160 -2.21 -13.78 -2.86
CA THR A 160 -1.18 -14.84 -2.82
C THR A 160 -0.21 -14.75 -3.99
N PRO A 161 -0.64 -14.69 -5.27
CA PRO A 161 0.29 -14.59 -6.40
C PRO A 161 1.03 -13.24 -6.50
N ILE A 162 0.54 -12.19 -5.83
CA ILE A 162 1.26 -10.91 -5.67
C ILE A 162 2.36 -11.09 -4.63
N LEU A 163 2.05 -11.65 -3.47
CA LEU A 163 3.01 -11.87 -2.39
C LEU A 163 4.12 -12.86 -2.81
N ASP A 164 3.85 -13.78 -3.73
CA ASP A 164 4.86 -14.66 -4.32
C ASP A 164 5.92 -13.86 -5.11
N GLU A 165 5.53 -12.76 -5.76
CA GLU A 165 6.50 -11.85 -6.38
C GLU A 165 7.31 -11.08 -5.32
N PHE A 166 6.67 -10.63 -4.23
CA PHE A 166 7.38 -9.98 -3.12
C PHE A 166 8.46 -10.88 -2.52
N ASP A 167 8.18 -12.18 -2.34
CA ASP A 167 9.16 -13.15 -1.84
C ASP A 167 10.37 -13.27 -2.76
N LYS A 168 10.17 -13.29 -4.08
CA LYS A 168 11.26 -13.40 -5.06
C LYS A 168 12.28 -12.27 -4.92
N TYR A 169 11.82 -11.07 -4.56
CA TYR A 169 12.67 -9.89 -4.43
C TYR A 169 13.11 -9.61 -2.99
N GLY A 170 12.66 -10.41 -2.02
CA GLY A 170 12.95 -10.21 -0.59
C GLY A 170 12.43 -8.86 -0.08
N VAL A 171 11.26 -8.44 -0.57
CA VAL A 171 10.53 -7.23 -0.20
C VAL A 171 9.29 -7.63 0.59
N LYS A 172 8.94 -6.90 1.64
CA LYS A 172 7.74 -7.14 2.45
C LYS A 172 6.63 -6.17 2.09
N PHE A 173 5.40 -6.66 2.07
CA PHE A 173 4.20 -5.84 2.01
C PHE A 173 3.72 -5.53 3.42
N ALA A 174 3.46 -4.29 3.71
CA ALA A 174 2.94 -3.81 5.00
C ALA A 174 1.56 -3.19 4.79
N LEU A 175 0.51 -3.96 5.16
CA LEU A 175 -0.87 -3.50 5.10
C LEU A 175 -1.12 -2.40 6.13
N GLU A 176 -1.69 -1.29 5.71
CA GLU A 176 -2.24 -0.31 6.64
C GLU A 176 -3.66 -0.72 7.08
N VAL A 177 -3.83 -0.92 8.39
CA VAL A 177 -5.13 -1.20 9.00
C VAL A 177 -5.97 0.08 8.96
N HIS A 178 -7.03 0.07 8.14
CA HIS A 178 -7.75 1.30 7.78
C HIS A 178 -9.25 1.02 7.57
N PRO A 179 -10.15 1.95 7.99
CA PRO A 179 -11.56 1.87 7.61
C PRO A 179 -11.74 1.82 6.09
N GLY A 180 -12.51 0.86 5.59
CA GLY A 180 -12.65 0.60 4.16
C GLY A 180 -11.86 -0.61 3.68
N GLU A 181 -10.89 -1.07 4.46
CA GLU A 181 -10.10 -2.27 4.21
C GLU A 181 -10.76 -3.52 4.81
N ILE A 182 -10.34 -4.69 4.34
CA ILE A 182 -10.79 -5.95 4.94
C ILE A 182 -10.25 -6.11 6.38
N ALA A 183 -9.07 -5.57 6.66
CA ALA A 183 -8.52 -5.44 7.99
C ALA A 183 -8.64 -3.97 8.45
N PHE A 184 -9.62 -3.67 9.31
CA PHE A 184 -9.94 -2.33 9.76
C PHE A 184 -9.87 -2.16 11.29
N ASP A 185 -9.84 -3.25 12.05
CA ASP A 185 -9.72 -3.31 13.50
C ASP A 185 -8.84 -4.49 13.93
N TYR A 186 -8.74 -4.73 15.23
CA TYR A 186 -7.93 -5.82 15.78
C TYR A 186 -8.37 -7.19 15.25
N TYR A 187 -9.65 -7.52 15.37
CA TYR A 187 -10.15 -8.85 15.03
C TYR A 187 -10.10 -9.15 13.53
N SER A 188 -10.45 -8.17 12.71
CA SER A 188 -10.35 -8.30 11.26
C SER A 188 -8.90 -8.42 10.80
N THR A 189 -7.97 -7.75 11.49
CA THR A 189 -6.53 -7.85 11.23
C THR A 189 -5.98 -9.23 11.58
N VAL A 190 -6.27 -9.73 12.79
CA VAL A 190 -5.85 -11.07 13.22
C VAL A 190 -6.37 -12.13 12.24
N LYS A 191 -7.66 -12.05 11.88
CA LYS A 191 -8.28 -12.97 10.93
C LYS A 191 -7.56 -12.95 9.57
N LEU A 192 -7.20 -11.79 9.06
CA LEU A 192 -6.48 -11.69 7.79
C LEU A 192 -5.07 -12.29 7.88
N LEU A 193 -4.35 -12.03 8.97
CA LEU A 193 -3.03 -12.63 9.20
C LEU A 193 -3.12 -14.15 9.29
N GLU A 194 -4.15 -14.69 9.97
CA GLU A 194 -4.42 -16.14 10.03
C GLU A 194 -4.71 -16.72 8.65
N LYS A 195 -5.53 -16.06 7.85
CA LYS A 195 -5.85 -16.48 6.48
C LYS A 195 -4.62 -16.52 5.55
N PHE A 196 -3.65 -15.62 5.76
CA PHE A 196 -2.33 -15.66 5.12
C PHE A 196 -1.34 -16.60 5.83
N ASN A 197 -1.80 -17.34 6.84
CA ASN A 197 -0.99 -18.26 7.61
C ASN A 197 0.27 -17.60 8.20
N TYR A 198 0.12 -16.35 8.66
CA TYR A 198 1.18 -15.50 9.21
C TYR A 198 2.41 -15.42 8.29
N ARG A 199 2.18 -15.35 6.98
CA ARG A 199 3.23 -15.28 5.96
C ARG A 199 4.17 -14.11 6.25
N GLU A 200 5.48 -14.39 6.34
CA GLU A 200 6.49 -13.40 6.75
C GLU A 200 6.56 -12.18 5.81
N THR A 201 6.21 -12.36 4.54
CA THR A 201 6.17 -11.30 3.54
C THR A 201 5.03 -10.33 3.74
N PHE A 202 3.97 -10.72 4.46
CA PHE A 202 2.79 -9.92 4.75
C PHE A 202 2.81 -9.46 6.20
N GLY A 203 3.01 -8.15 6.40
CA GLY A 203 3.03 -7.51 7.71
C GLY A 203 2.09 -6.30 7.77
N LEU A 204 2.26 -5.49 8.81
CA LEU A 204 1.40 -4.33 9.06
C LEU A 204 2.19 -3.03 8.99
N ASN A 205 1.59 -2.00 8.39
CA ASN A 205 1.92 -0.60 8.55
C ASN A 205 1.02 -0.04 9.66
N PHE A 206 1.61 0.27 10.81
CA PHE A 206 0.85 0.71 11.98
C PHE A 206 0.57 2.20 11.92
N ASP A 207 -0.67 2.55 11.61
CA ASP A 207 -1.20 3.92 11.77
C ASP A 207 -2.14 3.99 12.99
N PRO A 208 -1.69 4.60 14.09
CA PRO A 208 -2.51 4.72 15.29
C PRO A 208 -3.72 5.63 15.12
N SER A 209 -3.74 6.54 14.14
CA SER A 209 -4.82 7.50 13.96
C SER A 209 -6.14 6.82 13.60
N HIS A 210 -6.09 5.81 12.73
CA HIS A 210 -7.26 5.04 12.32
C HIS A 210 -7.86 4.20 13.46
N LEU A 211 -7.03 3.75 14.38
CA LEU A 211 -7.47 3.01 15.56
C LEU A 211 -8.10 3.94 16.59
N LEU A 212 -7.49 5.11 16.84
CA LEU A 212 -8.02 6.11 17.79
C LEU A 212 -9.43 6.56 17.44
N TRP A 213 -9.68 6.84 16.18
CA TRP A 213 -10.98 7.30 15.70
C TRP A 213 -12.05 6.19 15.75
N GLN A 214 -11.67 4.94 15.73
CA GLN A 214 -12.57 3.81 15.97
C GLN A 214 -12.76 3.51 17.46
N GLY A 215 -12.15 4.27 18.37
CA GLY A 215 -12.21 4.05 19.81
C GLY A 215 -11.30 2.92 20.31
N VAL A 216 -10.37 2.45 19.47
CA VAL A 216 -9.38 1.44 19.85
C VAL A 216 -8.18 2.12 20.50
N THR A 217 -7.66 1.54 21.58
CA THR A 217 -6.45 2.02 22.24
C THR A 217 -5.20 1.48 21.51
N PRO A 218 -4.43 2.32 20.78
CA PRO A 218 -3.43 1.80 19.82
C PRO A 218 -2.32 0.96 20.46
N HIS A 219 -1.90 1.27 21.68
CA HIS A 219 -0.83 0.52 22.34
C HIS A 219 -1.27 -0.90 22.77
N LEU A 220 -2.57 -1.14 22.95
CA LEU A 220 -3.09 -2.48 23.21
C LEU A 220 -3.12 -3.30 21.93
N PHE A 221 -3.40 -2.68 20.78
CA PHE A 221 -3.33 -3.33 19.48
C PHE A 221 -1.94 -3.95 19.18
N LEU A 222 -0.88 -3.31 19.66
CA LEU A 222 0.51 -3.79 19.44
C LEU A 222 0.98 -4.81 20.48
N LYS A 223 0.20 -5.03 21.54
CA LYS A 223 0.65 -5.86 22.68
C LYS A 223 0.34 -7.34 22.48
N ASP A 224 -0.69 -7.63 21.73
CA ASP A 224 -1.21 -8.99 21.48
C ASP A 224 -0.82 -9.49 20.08
#